data_e5931342f8068b283c4f4a7a428948a5
#
_entry.id   e5931342f8068b283c4f4a7a428948a5
#
_cell.length_a   1.000
_cell.length_b   1.000
_cell.length_c   1.000
_cell.angle_alpha   90.00
_cell.angle_beta   90.00
_cell.angle_gamma   90.00
#
_symmetry.space_group_name_H-M   'P 1'
#
loop_
_entity.id
_entity.type
_entity.pdbx_description
1 polymer ?
#
loop_
_entity_poly.entity_id
_entity_poly.type
_entity_poly.pdbx_seq_one_letter_code
_entity_poly.pdbx_strand_id
1 'polypeptide(L)'
;MQSAQAHESAQHAELAKLRASVNAMKAAEATPHNDEAGQDSAMIPMAGPGVRIILDDANAAPADELGDKDMRKLVNAVWQSGAEAVAINGHRIGPRTAIRSAGSAITVDYVSLSRPYVVEAIGSPQKLPAELADTPGGRWMTYLRDNSSITYQVTTKDRVSVPGSKASVSHASPHR
;
A
#
# COMPACT_ATOMS: atom_id res chain seq x y z
N MET A 1 -21.44 43.80 -29.84
CA MET A 1 -22.11 42.95 -28.86
C MET A 1 -22.11 41.44 -29.23
N GLN A 2 -22.12 41.03 -30.49
CA GLN A 2 -22.11 39.63 -30.91
C GLN A 2 -20.82 38.87 -30.68
N SER A 3 -19.67 39.51 -30.66
CA SER A 3 -18.36 38.84 -30.45
C SER A 3 -18.09 38.40 -29.02
N ALA A 4 -18.65 39.05 -28.02
CA ALA A 4 -18.51 38.68 -26.62
C ALA A 4 -19.31 37.42 -26.27
N GLN A 5 -20.54 37.33 -26.80
CA GLN A 5 -21.39 36.15 -26.59
C GLN A 5 -20.87 34.89 -27.27
N ALA A 6 -20.21 35.02 -28.44
CA ALA A 6 -19.59 33.91 -29.13
C ALA A 6 -18.37 33.38 -28.36
N HIS A 7 -17.60 34.27 -27.70
CA HIS A 7 -16.44 33.89 -26.88
C HIS A 7 -16.88 33.17 -25.60
N GLU A 8 -17.93 33.64 -24.97
CA GLU A 8 -18.48 33.07 -23.74
C GLU A 8 -19.10 31.68 -23.97
N SER A 9 -19.81 31.49 -25.08
CA SER A 9 -20.35 30.18 -25.46
C SER A 9 -19.25 29.17 -25.85
N ALA A 10 -18.15 29.62 -26.46
CA ALA A 10 -16.99 28.76 -26.75
C ALA A 10 -16.27 28.31 -25.47
N GLN A 11 -16.12 29.21 -24.50
CA GLN A 11 -15.54 28.87 -23.19
C GLN A 11 -16.41 27.88 -22.40
N HIS A 12 -17.74 28.05 -22.44
CA HIS A 12 -18.65 27.10 -21.80
C HIS A 12 -18.64 25.71 -22.47
N ALA A 13 -18.50 25.66 -23.78
CA ALA A 13 -18.37 24.38 -24.50
C ALA A 13 -17.05 23.67 -24.18
N GLU A 14 -15.95 24.41 -24.03
CA GLU A 14 -14.63 23.86 -23.64
C GLU A 14 -14.63 23.35 -22.20
N LEU A 15 -15.24 24.08 -21.28
CA LEU A 15 -15.43 23.65 -19.89
C LEU A 15 -16.31 22.39 -19.78
N ALA A 16 -17.34 22.30 -20.60
CA ALA A 16 -18.20 21.11 -20.65
C ALA A 16 -17.43 19.88 -21.15
N LYS A 17 -16.59 20.03 -22.18
CA LYS A 17 -15.70 18.97 -22.68
C LYS A 17 -14.69 18.52 -21.64
N LEU A 18 -14.04 19.45 -20.95
CA LEU A 18 -13.09 19.15 -19.87
C LEU A 18 -13.76 18.42 -18.71
N ARG A 19 -14.95 18.85 -18.30
CA ARG A 19 -15.73 18.16 -17.25
C ARG A 19 -16.17 16.76 -17.69
N ALA A 20 -16.60 16.58 -18.93
CA ALA A 20 -16.92 15.26 -19.47
C ALA A 20 -15.69 14.35 -19.53
N SER A 21 -14.53 14.86 -19.91
CA SER A 21 -13.27 14.14 -19.93
C SER A 21 -12.83 13.73 -18.52
N VAL A 22 -12.88 14.63 -17.54
CA VAL A 22 -12.58 14.34 -16.14
C VAL A 22 -13.54 13.30 -15.55
N ASN A 23 -14.84 13.41 -15.88
CA ASN A 23 -15.83 12.42 -15.43
C ASN A 23 -15.64 11.06 -16.10
N ALA A 24 -15.25 11.02 -17.37
CA ALA A 24 -14.93 9.78 -18.08
C ALA A 24 -13.66 9.12 -17.50
N MET A 25 -12.65 9.92 -17.15
CA MET A 25 -11.43 9.43 -16.47
C MET A 25 -11.76 8.91 -15.07
N LYS A 26 -12.57 9.63 -14.28
CA LYS A 26 -13.05 9.15 -12.97
C LYS A 26 -13.92 7.91 -13.07
N ALA A 27 -14.73 7.78 -14.12
CA ALA A 27 -15.52 6.57 -14.36
C ALA A 27 -14.66 5.38 -14.82
N ALA A 28 -13.56 5.63 -15.53
CA ALA A 28 -12.58 4.61 -15.91
C ALA A 28 -11.70 4.19 -14.72
N GLU A 29 -11.47 5.09 -13.75
CA GLU A 29 -10.81 4.77 -12.48
C GLU A 29 -11.78 4.19 -11.44
N ALA A 30 -13.07 4.45 -11.57
CA ALA A 30 -14.12 3.79 -10.81
C ALA A 30 -14.45 2.41 -11.44
N THR A 31 -13.52 1.47 -11.35
CA THR A 31 -13.96 0.09 -11.11
C THR A 31 -14.84 0.15 -9.88
N PRO A 32 -16.06 -0.44 -9.91
CA PRO A 32 -16.96 -0.38 -8.76
C PRO A 32 -16.23 -0.99 -7.55
N HIS A 33 -15.70 -0.14 -6.70
CA HIS A 33 -15.38 -0.51 -5.34
C HIS A 33 -16.73 -0.66 -4.64
N ASN A 34 -17.36 -1.80 -4.85
CA ASN A 34 -18.32 -2.28 -3.88
C ASN A 34 -17.55 -2.49 -2.60
N ASP A 35 -17.92 -1.77 -1.53
CA ASP A 35 -17.28 -1.90 -0.20
C ASP A 35 -17.33 -3.35 0.32
N GLU A 36 -18.23 -4.16 -0.17
CA GLU A 36 -18.28 -5.62 0.05
C GLU A 36 -17.21 -6.37 -0.77
N ALA A 37 -16.93 -5.99 -2.02
CA ALA A 37 -15.87 -6.59 -2.82
C ALA A 37 -14.46 -6.20 -2.31
N GLY A 38 -14.31 -5.08 -1.62
CA GLY A 38 -13.07 -4.68 -0.94
C GLY A 38 -12.69 -5.60 0.22
N GLN A 39 -13.66 -6.20 0.88
CA GLN A 39 -13.43 -7.19 1.93
C GLN A 39 -13.05 -8.56 1.33
N ASP A 40 -13.69 -8.94 0.24
CA ASP A 40 -13.42 -10.21 -0.46
C ASP A 40 -12.12 -10.17 -1.27
N SER A 41 -11.71 -9.01 -1.79
CA SER A 41 -10.48 -8.88 -2.59
C SER A 41 -9.21 -9.21 -1.78
N ALA A 42 -9.20 -8.94 -0.47
CA ALA A 42 -8.09 -9.29 0.40
C ALA A 42 -7.99 -10.81 0.64
N MET A 43 -9.03 -11.57 0.42
CA MET A 43 -9.05 -13.04 0.61
C MET A 43 -8.48 -13.80 -0.60
N ILE A 44 -8.41 -13.17 -1.76
CA ILE A 44 -7.96 -13.78 -3.00
C ILE A 44 -6.44 -13.57 -3.14
N PRO A 45 -5.65 -14.65 -3.38
CA PRO A 45 -4.25 -14.50 -3.73
C PRO A 45 -4.09 -13.71 -5.03
N MET A 46 -3.10 -12.84 -5.07
CA MET A 46 -2.78 -12.04 -6.24
C MET A 46 -1.32 -12.24 -6.64
N ALA A 47 -1.04 -12.18 -7.94
CA ALA A 47 0.31 -12.18 -8.46
C ALA A 47 0.41 -11.23 -9.65
N GLY A 48 1.51 -10.50 -9.74
CA GLY A 48 1.75 -9.53 -10.78
C GLY A 48 3.10 -8.85 -10.63
N PRO A 49 3.42 -7.90 -11.50
CA PRO A 49 4.62 -7.09 -11.34
C PRO A 49 4.53 -6.22 -10.08
N GLY A 50 5.67 -5.85 -9.53
CA GLY A 50 5.68 -5.05 -8.32
C GLY A 50 7.06 -4.85 -7.73
N VAL A 51 7.10 -4.71 -6.40
CA VAL A 51 8.34 -4.49 -5.65
C VAL A 51 8.44 -5.46 -4.48
N ARG A 52 9.69 -5.81 -4.16
CA ARG A 52 10.07 -6.45 -2.91
C ARG A 52 10.94 -5.49 -2.12
N ILE A 53 10.56 -5.25 -0.87
CA ILE A 53 11.26 -4.39 0.06
C ILE A 53 11.78 -5.27 1.19
N ILE A 54 13.07 -5.18 1.47
CA ILE A 54 13.73 -5.91 2.56
C ILE A 54 14.13 -4.91 3.64
N LEU A 55 13.71 -5.19 4.85
CA LEU A 55 14.10 -4.48 6.07
C LEU A 55 14.78 -5.45 7.02
N ASP A 56 15.94 -5.08 7.52
CA ASP A 56 16.65 -5.86 8.54
C ASP A 56 17.32 -4.92 9.54
N ASP A 57 17.02 -5.11 10.79
CA ASP A 57 17.53 -4.36 11.92
C ASP A 57 18.49 -5.19 12.80
N ALA A 58 18.99 -6.32 12.26
CA ALA A 58 19.89 -7.21 13.00
C ALA A 58 21.18 -6.52 13.47
N ASN A 59 21.62 -5.49 12.78
CA ASN A 59 22.83 -4.70 13.11
C ASN A 59 22.51 -3.36 13.79
N ALA A 60 21.24 -3.06 14.04
CA ALA A 60 20.84 -1.83 14.71
C ALA A 60 21.12 -1.90 16.23
N ALA A 61 21.33 -0.74 16.84
CA ALA A 61 21.35 -0.66 18.30
C ALA A 61 19.95 -1.00 18.86
N PRO A 62 19.85 -1.52 20.09
CA PRO A 62 18.54 -1.89 20.67
C PRO A 62 17.52 -0.76 20.71
N ALA A 63 17.98 0.49 20.80
CA ALA A 63 17.13 1.67 20.77
C ALA A 63 16.61 2.03 19.37
N ASP A 64 17.26 1.50 18.33
CA ASP A 64 16.99 1.78 16.92
C ASP A 64 16.33 0.60 16.20
N GLU A 65 15.99 -0.48 16.92
CA GLU A 65 15.27 -1.62 16.33
C GLU A 65 13.92 -1.16 15.74
N LEU A 66 13.56 -1.78 14.62
CA LEU A 66 12.28 -1.50 13.93
C LEU A 66 11.08 -1.87 14.81
N GLY A 67 10.16 -0.94 14.95
CA GLY A 67 8.91 -1.15 15.66
C GLY A 67 7.69 -1.25 14.74
N ASP A 68 6.57 -1.57 15.35
CA ASP A 68 5.28 -1.60 14.66
C ASP A 68 4.91 -0.25 14.01
N LYS A 69 5.35 0.87 14.61
CA LYS A 69 5.14 2.22 14.06
C LYS A 69 5.88 2.42 12.74
N ASP A 70 7.11 1.90 12.63
CA ASP A 70 7.92 2.02 11.43
C ASP A 70 7.34 1.13 10.32
N MET A 71 6.93 -0.08 10.67
CA MET A 71 6.28 -0.98 9.73
C MET A 71 4.96 -0.39 9.20
N ARG A 72 4.15 0.23 10.06
CA ARG A 72 2.91 0.91 9.62
C ARG A 72 3.21 2.11 8.72
N LYS A 73 4.24 2.91 9.02
CA LYS A 73 4.66 4.01 8.15
C LYS A 73 5.04 3.50 6.76
N LEU A 74 5.82 2.42 6.70
CA LEU A 74 6.20 1.81 5.43
C LEU A 74 4.99 1.27 4.66
N VAL A 75 4.13 0.50 5.30
CA VAL A 75 2.93 -0.06 4.66
C VAL A 75 2.03 1.04 4.11
N ASN A 76 1.79 2.09 4.89
CA ASN A 76 1.00 3.23 4.43
C ASN A 76 1.66 3.94 3.24
N ALA A 77 2.98 4.09 3.25
CA ALA A 77 3.73 4.66 2.15
C ALA A 77 3.61 3.81 0.87
N VAL A 78 3.67 2.49 1.00
CA VAL A 78 3.50 1.55 -0.12
C VAL A 78 2.10 1.66 -0.72
N TRP A 79 1.05 1.76 0.12
CA TRP A 79 -0.32 1.99 -0.37
C TRP A 79 -0.46 3.36 -1.06
N GLN A 80 0.11 4.41 -0.49
CA GLN A 80 0.11 5.76 -1.09
C GLN A 80 0.82 5.80 -2.44
N SER A 81 1.79 4.92 -2.65
CA SER A 81 2.54 4.80 -3.90
C SER A 81 1.79 4.03 -5.00
N GLY A 82 0.54 3.65 -4.77
CA GLY A 82 -0.31 2.99 -5.75
C GLY A 82 -0.17 1.46 -5.78
N ALA A 83 0.18 0.84 -4.65
CA ALA A 83 0.13 -0.61 -4.54
C ALA A 83 -1.32 -1.14 -4.59
N GLU A 84 -1.52 -2.25 -5.27
CA GLU A 84 -2.81 -2.93 -5.40
C GLU A 84 -3.00 -4.03 -4.35
N ALA A 85 -1.89 -4.63 -3.92
CA ALA A 85 -1.87 -5.65 -2.87
C ALA A 85 -0.52 -5.61 -2.14
N VAL A 86 -0.55 -5.82 -0.83
CA VAL A 86 0.65 -5.79 0.02
C VAL A 86 0.64 -7.00 0.95
N ALA A 87 1.81 -7.60 1.16
CA ALA A 87 2.03 -8.61 2.19
C ALA A 87 3.34 -8.34 2.94
N ILE A 88 3.43 -8.77 4.19
CA ILE A 88 4.66 -8.77 4.99
C ILE A 88 4.95 -10.20 5.42
N ASN A 89 6.13 -10.70 5.10
CA ASN A 89 6.54 -12.09 5.40
C ASN A 89 5.46 -13.12 5.02
N GLY A 90 4.79 -12.91 3.88
CA GLY A 90 3.72 -13.78 3.41
C GLY A 90 2.35 -13.57 4.10
N HIS A 91 2.20 -12.56 4.94
CA HIS A 91 0.91 -12.20 5.54
C HIS A 91 0.27 -11.04 4.79
N ARG A 92 -0.91 -11.29 4.20
CA ARG A 92 -1.67 -10.27 3.47
C ARG A 92 -2.03 -9.11 4.37
N ILE A 93 -1.80 -7.90 3.90
CA ILE A 93 -2.23 -6.68 4.57
C ILE A 93 -3.52 -6.20 3.93
N GLY A 94 -4.55 -6.11 4.72
CA GLY A 94 -5.85 -5.58 4.34
C GLY A 94 -6.30 -4.46 5.29
N PRO A 95 -7.48 -3.90 5.08
CA PRO A 95 -7.99 -2.77 5.87
C PRO A 95 -8.13 -3.07 7.37
N ARG A 96 -8.28 -4.34 7.74
CA ARG A 96 -8.45 -4.78 9.13
C ARG A 96 -7.20 -5.42 9.73
N THR A 97 -6.13 -5.55 8.98
CA THR A 97 -4.89 -6.17 9.44
C THR A 97 -4.25 -5.34 10.54
N ALA A 98 -4.03 -5.96 11.69
CA ALA A 98 -3.41 -5.31 12.82
C ALA A 98 -1.89 -5.53 12.80
N ILE A 99 -1.13 -4.44 12.71
CA ILE A 99 0.33 -4.45 12.89
C ILE A 99 0.62 -3.89 14.27
N ARG A 100 1.23 -4.67 15.14
CA ARG A 100 1.49 -4.32 16.56
C ARG A 100 2.85 -4.83 17.01
N SER A 101 3.35 -4.27 18.10
CA SER A 101 4.51 -4.83 18.83
C SER A 101 4.03 -5.76 19.94
N ALA A 102 4.71 -6.88 20.10
CA ALA A 102 4.57 -7.81 21.20
C ALA A 102 5.97 -8.06 21.79
N GLY A 103 6.32 -7.31 22.83
CA GLY A 103 7.72 -7.20 23.29
C GLY A 103 8.59 -6.56 22.20
N SER A 104 9.69 -7.19 21.84
CA SER A 104 10.56 -6.77 20.74
C SER A 104 10.12 -7.27 19.36
N ALA A 105 9.10 -8.13 19.27
CA ALA A 105 8.63 -8.67 18.01
C ALA A 105 7.54 -7.79 17.38
N ILE A 106 7.57 -7.65 16.06
CA ILE A 106 6.47 -7.08 15.28
C ILE A 106 5.49 -8.23 14.95
N THR A 107 4.21 -8.00 15.15
CA THR A 107 3.16 -8.97 14.85
C THR A 107 2.22 -8.43 13.76
N VAL A 108 1.77 -9.32 12.89
CA VAL A 108 0.71 -9.09 11.92
C VAL A 108 -0.41 -10.07 12.23
N ASP A 109 -1.60 -9.56 12.56
CA ASP A 109 -2.75 -10.36 12.97
C ASP A 109 -2.39 -11.43 14.03
N TYR A 110 -1.66 -11.00 15.06
CA TYR A 110 -1.17 -11.84 16.18
C TYR A 110 -0.09 -12.86 15.82
N VAL A 111 0.37 -12.90 14.57
CA VAL A 111 1.50 -13.74 14.15
C VAL A 111 2.80 -12.94 14.26
N SER A 112 3.75 -13.43 15.07
CA SER A 112 5.06 -12.80 15.20
C SER A 112 5.88 -12.96 13.92
N LEU A 113 6.41 -11.85 13.45
CA LEU A 113 7.30 -11.84 12.30
C LEU A 113 8.76 -12.06 12.74
N SER A 114 9.53 -12.69 11.88
CA SER A 114 10.97 -12.83 12.03
C SER A 114 11.73 -11.95 11.04
N ARG A 115 12.93 -11.52 11.42
CA ARG A 115 13.87 -10.82 10.52
C ARG A 115 14.43 -11.77 9.47
N PRO A 116 14.77 -11.29 8.26
CA PRO A 116 14.46 -9.98 7.74
C PRO A 116 12.96 -9.81 7.46
N TYR A 117 12.45 -8.58 7.58
CA TYR A 117 11.07 -8.27 7.20
C TYR A 117 11.02 -8.06 5.69
N VAL A 118 10.20 -8.85 5.02
CA VAL A 118 10.03 -8.77 3.57
C VAL A 118 8.63 -8.25 3.26
N VAL A 119 8.56 -7.04 2.71
CA VAL A 119 7.31 -6.46 2.22
C VAL A 119 7.23 -6.67 0.72
N GLU A 120 6.17 -7.30 0.28
CA GLU A 120 5.88 -7.54 -1.13
C GLU A 120 4.65 -6.73 -1.53
N ALA A 121 4.76 -5.99 -2.62
CA ALA A 121 3.67 -5.16 -3.12
C ALA A 121 3.50 -5.34 -4.62
N ILE A 122 2.26 -5.56 -5.05
CA ILE A 122 1.88 -5.60 -6.47
C ILE A 122 1.52 -4.18 -6.91
N GLY A 123 1.96 -3.82 -8.08
CA GLY A 123 1.72 -2.51 -8.70
C GLY A 123 2.77 -2.21 -9.76
N SER A 124 2.77 -0.99 -10.30
CA SER A 124 3.72 -0.60 -11.35
C SER A 124 5.18 -0.63 -10.86
N PRO A 125 6.03 -1.51 -11.38
CA PRO A 125 7.43 -1.57 -10.97
C PRO A 125 8.25 -0.34 -11.38
N GLN A 126 7.73 0.47 -12.31
CA GLN A 126 8.36 1.71 -12.73
C GLN A 126 7.99 2.88 -11.80
N LYS A 127 6.76 2.91 -11.30
CA LYS A 127 6.23 4.02 -10.49
C LYS A 127 6.43 3.79 -9.00
N LEU A 128 6.14 2.58 -8.50
CA LEU A 128 6.15 2.27 -7.07
C LEU A 128 7.45 2.69 -6.36
N PRO A 129 8.67 2.40 -6.85
CA PRO A 129 9.88 2.81 -6.15
C PRO A 129 10.06 4.33 -6.07
N ALA A 130 9.75 5.04 -7.15
CA ALA A 130 9.88 6.50 -7.20
C ALA A 130 8.86 7.18 -6.29
N GLU A 131 7.59 6.82 -6.42
CA GLU A 131 6.51 7.34 -5.58
C GLU A 131 6.76 7.02 -4.09
N LEU A 132 7.23 5.80 -3.77
CA LEU A 132 7.55 5.39 -2.41
C LEU A 132 8.66 6.27 -1.81
N ALA A 133 9.71 6.57 -2.57
CA ALA A 133 10.80 7.42 -2.12
C ALA A 133 10.33 8.83 -1.77
N ASP A 134 9.31 9.33 -2.46
CA ASP A 134 8.74 10.67 -2.23
C ASP A 134 7.75 10.74 -1.07
N THR A 135 7.27 9.60 -0.57
CA THR A 135 6.38 9.58 0.60
C THR A 135 7.12 9.90 1.90
N PRO A 136 6.41 10.41 2.91
CA PRO A 136 6.99 10.59 4.25
C PRO A 136 7.54 9.28 4.84
N GLY A 137 6.85 8.14 4.61
CA GLY A 137 7.29 6.84 5.08
C GLY A 137 8.54 6.33 4.36
N GLY A 138 8.64 6.52 3.05
CA GLY A 138 9.84 6.18 2.28
C GLY A 138 11.06 6.99 2.71
N ARG A 139 10.89 8.30 2.90
CA ARG A 139 11.95 9.17 3.45
C ARG A 139 12.37 8.76 4.86
N TRP A 140 11.41 8.35 5.70
CA TRP A 140 11.70 7.83 7.03
C TRP A 140 12.55 6.55 6.97
N MET A 141 12.21 5.60 6.09
CA MET A 141 13.00 4.37 5.92
C MET A 141 14.43 4.68 5.41
N THR A 142 14.56 5.63 4.50
CA THR A 142 15.86 6.11 4.04
C THR A 142 16.68 6.72 5.18
N TYR A 143 16.04 7.53 6.03
CA TYR A 143 16.70 8.09 7.23
C TYR A 143 17.18 7.00 8.19
N LEU A 144 16.36 5.99 8.46
CA LEU A 144 16.74 4.86 9.33
C LEU A 144 17.91 4.06 8.74
N ARG A 145 17.89 3.81 7.44
CA ARG A 145 19.03 3.17 6.75
C ARG A 145 20.33 3.94 6.94
N ASP A 146 20.26 5.25 6.79
CA ASP A 146 21.46 6.10 6.78
C ASP A 146 21.98 6.41 8.19
N ASN A 147 21.14 6.31 9.24
CA ASN A 147 21.47 6.72 10.60
C ASN A 147 21.43 5.62 11.66
N SER A 148 20.74 4.50 11.41
CA SER A 148 20.46 3.48 12.43
C SER A 148 20.93 2.07 12.04
N SER A 149 21.83 1.94 11.06
CA SER A 149 22.37 0.65 10.59
C SER A 149 21.29 -0.37 10.19
N ILE A 150 20.13 0.13 9.73
CA ILE A 150 19.05 -0.69 9.24
C ILE A 150 19.23 -0.94 7.75
N THR A 151 19.09 -2.19 7.33
CA THR A 151 19.00 -2.52 5.90
C THR A 151 17.63 -2.12 5.38
N TYR A 152 17.59 -1.28 4.35
CA TYR A 152 16.41 -0.93 3.60
C TYR A 152 16.73 -1.02 2.11
N GLN A 153 16.15 -2.00 1.44
CA GLN A 153 16.38 -2.28 0.04
C GLN A 153 15.06 -2.46 -0.70
N VAL A 154 14.88 -1.71 -1.79
CA VAL A 154 13.73 -1.81 -2.67
C VAL A 154 14.17 -2.40 -4.00
N THR A 155 13.56 -3.50 -4.41
CA THR A 155 13.87 -4.19 -5.67
C THR A 155 12.60 -4.39 -6.48
N THR A 156 12.63 -4.01 -7.75
CA THR A 156 11.55 -4.29 -8.70
C THR A 156 11.55 -5.77 -9.08
N LYS A 157 10.36 -6.32 -9.26
CA LYS A 157 10.15 -7.70 -9.68
C LYS A 157 9.09 -7.77 -10.77
N ASP A 158 9.35 -8.60 -11.77
CA ASP A 158 8.37 -8.87 -12.84
C ASP A 158 7.19 -9.68 -12.31
N ARG A 159 7.41 -10.42 -11.22
CA ARG A 159 6.38 -11.19 -10.55
C ARG A 159 6.58 -11.19 -9.03
N VAL A 160 5.57 -10.69 -8.35
CA VAL A 160 5.38 -10.76 -6.90
C VAL A 160 4.12 -11.56 -6.63
N SER A 161 4.12 -12.39 -5.61
CA SER A 161 2.95 -13.15 -5.18
C SER A 161 2.54 -12.72 -3.79
N VAL A 162 1.31 -12.24 -3.67
CA VAL A 162 0.71 -11.80 -2.41
C VAL A 162 -0.42 -12.75 -2.06
N PRO A 163 -0.35 -13.48 -0.93
CA PRO A 163 -1.37 -14.46 -0.56
C PRO A 163 -2.71 -13.79 -0.25
N GLY A 164 -3.78 -14.58 -0.22
CA GLY A 164 -5.04 -14.16 0.33
C GLY A 164 -4.99 -14.08 1.86
N SER A 165 -5.78 -13.18 2.45
CA SER A 165 -5.97 -13.12 3.89
C SER A 165 -6.69 -14.38 4.39
N LYS A 166 -6.17 -14.99 5.46
CA LYS A 166 -6.90 -16.05 6.16
C LYS A 166 -7.91 -15.36 7.09
N ALA A 167 -9.12 -15.12 6.61
CA ALA A 167 -10.19 -14.71 7.50
C ALA A 167 -10.53 -15.89 8.41
N SER A 168 -10.13 -15.85 9.65
CA SER A 168 -10.74 -16.67 10.69
C SER A 168 -12.12 -16.07 10.97
N VAL A 169 -13.14 -16.53 10.26
CA VAL A 169 -14.52 -16.31 10.66
C VAL A 169 -14.76 -17.21 11.87
N SER A 170 -14.46 -16.70 13.04
CA SER A 170 -14.93 -17.31 14.28
C SER A 170 -16.44 -17.06 14.34
N HIS A 171 -17.23 -18.01 13.83
CA HIS A 171 -18.64 -18.07 14.14
C HIS A 171 -18.76 -18.37 15.64
N ALA A 172 -19.05 -17.35 16.43
CA ALA A 172 -19.58 -17.55 17.76
C ALA A 172 -20.93 -18.25 17.61
N SER A 173 -20.97 -19.55 17.87
CA SER A 173 -22.22 -20.29 17.97
C SER A 173 -23.00 -19.72 19.16
N PRO A 174 -24.26 -19.33 18.99
CA PRO A 174 -25.08 -18.94 20.12
C PRO A 174 -25.32 -20.18 21.00
N HIS A 175 -24.84 -20.11 22.23
CA HIS A 175 -25.22 -21.07 23.23
C HIS A 175 -26.74 -20.95 23.51
N ARG A 176 -27.44 -22.05 23.27
CA ARG A 176 -28.80 -22.24 23.81
C ARG A 176 -28.75 -22.56 25.30
#